data_f5194e92f49315375c37ffc7e2f8d1b0
#
_entry.id   f5194e92f49315375c37ffc7e2f8d1b0
#
_cell.length_a   1.000
_cell.length_b   1.000
_cell.length_c   1.000
_cell.angle_alpha   90.00
_cell.angle_beta   90.00
_cell.angle_gamma   90.00
#
_symmetry.space_group_name_H-M   'P 1'
#
loop_
_entity.id
_entity.type
_entity.pdbx_description
1 polymer ?
#
loop_
_entity_poly.entity_id
_entity_poly.type
_entity_poly.pdbx_seq_one_letter_code
_entity_poly.pdbx_strand_id
1 'polypeptide(L)'
;MRLRNIPGAKDAITGSNYVVQEPASHKGKWAQVFPEDQPLHIEVGMGKGRFLMDMAKLHPEINYVGIEMYDSVLLRALQKRERLEGEGEKLTNLMFMCIDARLLPEIFEKGEVQKIYLNFSDPWPKARHAKRRLTS
;
A
#
# COMPACT_ATOMS: atom_id res chain seq x y z
N MET A 1 -14.02 -16.02 -6.00
CA MET A 1 -13.91 -15.13 -7.14
C MET A 1 -12.55 -15.26 -7.79
N ARG A 2 -12.53 -15.15 -9.06
CA ARG A 2 -11.29 -15.32 -9.78
C ARG A 2 -10.81 -13.98 -10.33
N LEU A 3 -9.57 -13.64 -10.03
CA LEU A 3 -8.99 -12.41 -10.52
C LEU A 3 -8.53 -12.58 -11.94
N ARG A 4 -8.75 -11.58 -12.74
CA ARG A 4 -8.33 -11.61 -14.12
C ARG A 4 -7.05 -10.85 -14.30
N ASN A 5 -6.28 -11.34 -15.24
CA ASN A 5 -5.10 -10.64 -15.67
C ASN A 5 -5.54 -9.50 -16.57
N ILE A 6 -5.24 -8.28 -16.17
CA ILE A 6 -5.59 -7.10 -16.95
C ILE A 6 -4.40 -6.76 -17.84
N PRO A 7 -4.59 -6.70 -19.15
CA PRO A 7 -3.47 -6.36 -20.03
C PRO A 7 -2.87 -5.01 -19.65
N GLY A 8 -1.56 -4.98 -19.59
CA GLY A 8 -0.86 -3.75 -19.26
C GLY A 8 -0.75 -3.44 -17.78
N ALA A 9 -1.33 -4.27 -16.90
CA ALA A 9 -1.29 -3.98 -15.48
C ALA A 9 0.13 -3.94 -14.96
N LYS A 10 0.95 -4.91 -15.33
CA LYS A 10 2.32 -4.95 -14.86
C LYS A 10 3.12 -3.76 -15.36
N ASP A 11 2.91 -3.38 -16.60
CA ASP A 11 3.61 -2.22 -17.16
C ASP A 11 3.20 -0.94 -16.45
N ALA A 12 1.92 -0.80 -16.16
CA ALA A 12 1.43 0.37 -15.46
C ALA A 12 2.03 0.48 -14.06
N ILE A 13 2.14 -0.66 -13.37
CA ILE A 13 2.71 -0.70 -12.03
C ILE A 13 4.19 -0.37 -12.08
N THR A 14 4.91 -0.95 -13.02
CA THR A 14 6.34 -0.73 -13.15
C THR A 14 6.66 0.72 -13.46
N GLY A 15 5.81 1.39 -14.21
CA GLY A 15 6.06 2.76 -14.59
C GLY A 15 5.43 3.81 -13.69
N SER A 16 4.75 3.39 -12.64
CA SER A 16 4.01 4.34 -11.81
C SER A 16 4.89 4.99 -10.75
N ASN A 17 4.75 6.31 -10.62
CA ASN A 17 5.43 7.04 -9.56
C ASN A 17 4.82 6.80 -8.19
N TYR A 18 3.65 6.19 -8.14
CA TYR A 18 2.99 5.89 -6.88
C TYR A 18 3.40 4.54 -6.31
N VAL A 19 4.13 3.74 -7.09
CA VAL A 19 4.54 2.40 -6.70
C VAL A 19 6.02 2.40 -6.39
N VAL A 20 6.37 1.88 -5.21
CA VAL A 20 7.78 1.75 -4.82
C VAL A 20 8.39 0.62 -5.64
N GLN A 21 9.37 0.97 -6.44
CA GLN A 21 10.13 -0.01 -7.22
C GLN A 21 11.26 -0.56 -6.37
N GLU A 22 11.54 -1.85 -6.52
CA GLU A 22 12.61 -2.52 -5.77
C GLU A 22 12.51 -2.23 -4.28
N PRO A 23 11.41 -2.61 -3.65
CA PRO A 23 11.18 -2.20 -2.25
C PRO A 23 12.24 -2.70 -1.28
N ALA A 24 12.87 -3.85 -1.54
CA ALA A 24 13.89 -4.34 -0.63
C ALA A 24 15.10 -3.42 -0.54
N SER A 25 15.33 -2.61 -1.56
CA SER A 25 16.46 -1.68 -1.55
C SER A 25 16.24 -0.53 -0.56
N HIS A 26 15.02 -0.36 -0.08
CA HIS A 26 14.71 0.71 0.86
C HIS A 26 14.71 0.26 2.32
N LYS A 27 15.06 -0.98 2.58
CA LYS A 27 15.08 -1.48 3.95
C LYS A 27 16.01 -0.62 4.80
N GLY A 28 15.48 -0.11 5.92
CA GLY A 28 16.21 0.79 6.78
C GLY A 28 16.25 2.23 6.30
N LYS A 29 15.68 2.51 5.12
CA LYS A 29 15.73 3.84 4.52
C LYS A 29 14.35 4.32 4.10
N TRP A 30 13.30 3.78 4.68
CA TRP A 30 11.96 4.13 4.23
C TRP A 30 11.60 5.59 4.47
N ALA A 31 12.24 6.24 5.44
CA ALA A 31 12.00 7.65 5.64
C ALA A 31 12.36 8.48 4.40
N GLN A 32 13.25 7.97 3.56
CA GLN A 32 13.69 8.69 2.36
C GLN A 32 12.76 8.48 1.17
N VAL A 33 11.81 7.58 1.28
CA VAL A 33 10.87 7.31 0.19
C VAL A 33 9.82 8.42 0.07
N PHE A 34 9.57 9.12 1.17
CA PHE A 34 8.55 10.15 1.23
C PHE A 34 9.18 11.54 1.37
N PRO A 35 8.44 12.59 0.98
CA PRO A 35 8.96 13.94 1.15
C PRO A 35 9.22 14.32 2.60
N GLU A 36 8.44 13.77 3.54
CA GLU A 36 8.59 14.09 4.95
C GLU A 36 8.91 12.83 5.74
N ASP A 37 9.76 12.97 6.74
CA ASP A 37 10.09 11.86 7.64
C ASP A 37 9.02 11.80 8.74
N GLN A 38 8.11 10.90 8.59
CA GLN A 38 6.95 10.76 9.47
C GLN A 38 6.75 9.31 9.84
N PRO A 39 5.95 9.04 10.89
CA PRO A 39 5.63 7.65 11.22
C PRO A 39 5.07 6.91 10.01
N LEU A 40 5.43 5.65 9.86
CA LEU A 40 5.03 4.85 8.73
C LEU A 40 4.01 3.80 9.14
N HIS A 41 2.85 3.86 8.52
CA HIS A 41 1.79 2.87 8.69
C HIS A 41 1.62 2.13 7.38
N ILE A 42 1.37 0.83 7.45
CA ILE A 42 1.15 0.05 6.23
C ILE A 42 -0.17 -0.69 6.32
N GLU A 43 -0.74 -0.97 5.15
CA GLU A 43 -1.91 -1.85 5.06
C GLU A 43 -1.57 -3.01 4.14
N VAL A 44 -1.78 -4.22 4.64
CA VAL A 44 -1.57 -5.44 3.88
C VAL A 44 -2.90 -5.89 3.32
N GLY A 45 -2.95 -6.15 2.01
CA GLY A 45 -4.20 -6.49 1.36
C GLY A 45 -5.05 -5.27 1.12
N MET A 46 -4.45 -4.23 0.61
CA MET A 46 -5.13 -2.93 0.48
C MET A 46 -6.27 -2.92 -0.53
N GLY A 47 -6.33 -3.90 -1.41
CA GLY A 47 -7.36 -3.92 -2.43
C GLY A 47 -7.28 -2.70 -3.31
N LYS A 48 -8.41 -2.00 -3.46
CA LYS A 48 -8.46 -0.81 -4.30
C LYS A 48 -7.97 0.45 -3.59
N GLY A 49 -7.49 0.30 -2.36
CA GLY A 49 -6.84 1.39 -1.66
C GLY A 49 -7.74 2.43 -1.02
N ARG A 50 -9.03 2.16 -0.95
CA ARG A 50 -9.97 3.15 -0.44
C ARG A 50 -9.66 3.56 1.00
N PHE A 51 -9.42 2.56 1.86
CA PHE A 51 -9.12 2.85 3.26
C PHE A 51 -7.88 3.71 3.39
N LEU A 52 -6.81 3.33 2.69
CA LEU A 52 -5.56 4.08 2.78
C LEU A 52 -5.67 5.48 2.21
N MET A 53 -6.41 5.63 1.12
CA MET A 53 -6.57 6.96 0.55
C MET A 53 -7.31 7.88 1.50
N ASP A 54 -8.32 7.35 2.19
CA ASP A 54 -9.03 8.13 3.19
C ASP A 54 -8.13 8.47 4.37
N MET A 55 -7.35 7.49 4.83
CA MET A 55 -6.44 7.72 5.94
C MET A 55 -5.37 8.74 5.59
N ALA A 56 -4.83 8.67 4.38
CA ALA A 56 -3.80 9.61 3.96
C ALA A 56 -4.32 11.03 3.92
N LYS A 57 -5.58 11.19 3.51
CA LYS A 57 -6.20 12.52 3.49
C LYS A 57 -6.43 13.05 4.89
N LEU A 58 -6.86 12.17 5.79
CA LEU A 58 -7.17 12.58 7.16
C LEU A 58 -5.91 12.82 7.98
N HIS A 59 -4.82 12.15 7.67
CA HIS A 59 -3.60 12.20 8.47
C HIS A 59 -2.39 12.53 7.62
N PRO A 60 -2.27 13.77 7.16
CA PRO A 60 -1.10 14.14 6.37
C PRO A 60 0.22 14.05 7.13
N GLU A 61 0.15 13.92 8.45
CA GLU A 61 1.34 13.81 9.29
C GLU A 61 1.85 12.38 9.40
N ILE A 62 1.23 11.42 8.72
CA ILE A 62 1.60 10.01 8.74
C ILE A 62 1.87 9.55 7.32
N ASN A 63 2.93 8.77 7.11
CA ASN A 63 3.21 8.17 5.82
C ASN A 63 2.54 6.80 5.74
N TYR A 64 1.99 6.49 4.58
CA TYR A 64 1.26 5.23 4.37
C TYR A 64 1.81 4.47 3.19
N VAL A 65 1.91 3.14 3.34
CA VAL A 65 2.25 2.25 2.24
C VAL A 65 1.17 1.19 2.14
N GLY A 66 0.61 1.05 0.96
CA GLY A 66 -0.37 0.01 0.68
C GLY A 66 0.29 -1.16 -0.04
N ILE A 67 -0.03 -2.36 0.38
CA ILE A 67 0.56 -3.58 -0.16
C ILE A 67 -0.56 -4.44 -0.75
N GLU A 68 -0.41 -4.78 -2.01
CA GLU A 68 -1.36 -5.62 -2.71
C GLU A 68 -0.60 -6.60 -3.58
N MET A 69 -0.91 -7.88 -3.43
CA MET A 69 -0.21 -8.93 -4.15
C MET A 69 -0.62 -9.03 -5.62
N TYR A 70 -1.86 -8.70 -5.91
CA TYR A 70 -2.40 -8.89 -7.27
C TYR A 70 -2.31 -7.59 -8.07
N ASP A 71 -1.58 -7.66 -9.18
CA ASP A 71 -1.34 -6.48 -9.99
C ASP A 71 -2.63 -5.88 -10.56
N SER A 72 -3.59 -6.72 -10.95
CA SER A 72 -4.84 -6.22 -11.49
C SER A 72 -5.65 -5.45 -10.45
N VAL A 73 -5.55 -5.85 -9.19
CA VAL A 73 -6.24 -5.15 -8.12
C VAL A 73 -5.52 -3.84 -7.81
N LEU A 74 -4.19 -3.89 -7.76
CA LEU A 74 -3.42 -2.67 -7.51
C LEU A 74 -3.62 -1.64 -8.61
N LEU A 75 -3.79 -2.10 -9.85
CA LEU A 75 -4.05 -1.18 -10.95
C LEU A 75 -5.28 -0.32 -10.69
N ARG A 76 -6.32 -0.91 -10.10
CA ARG A 76 -7.51 -0.14 -9.77
C ARG A 76 -7.20 0.96 -8.77
N ALA A 77 -6.35 0.67 -7.80
CA ALA A 77 -5.95 1.67 -6.82
C ALA A 77 -5.16 2.79 -7.49
N LEU A 78 -4.29 2.44 -8.43
CA LEU A 78 -3.52 3.45 -9.15
C LEU A 78 -4.43 4.37 -9.97
N GLN A 79 -5.43 3.78 -10.62
CA GLN A 79 -6.37 4.59 -11.40
C GLN A 79 -7.13 5.56 -10.52
N LYS A 80 -7.52 5.11 -9.34
CA LYS A 80 -8.21 5.99 -8.41
C LYS A 80 -7.28 7.07 -7.88
N ARG A 81 -6.04 6.70 -7.60
CA ARG A 81 -5.05 7.65 -7.12
C ARG A 81 -4.79 8.76 -8.14
N GLU A 82 -4.70 8.38 -9.41
CA GLU A 82 -4.50 9.35 -10.47
C GLU A 82 -5.68 10.28 -10.61
N ARG A 83 -6.88 9.74 -10.44
CA ARG A 83 -8.08 10.56 -10.53
C ARG A 83 -8.13 11.58 -9.40
N LEU A 84 -7.76 11.16 -8.20
CA LEU A 84 -7.72 12.08 -7.07
C LEU A 84 -6.71 13.19 -7.28
N GLU A 85 -5.57 12.85 -7.84
CA GLU A 85 -4.55 13.86 -8.11
C GLU A 85 -5.04 14.86 -9.15
N GLY A 86 -5.77 14.39 -10.15
CA GLY A 86 -6.36 15.28 -11.13
C GLY A 86 -7.40 16.21 -10.53
N GLU A 87 -7.97 15.84 -9.40
CA GLU A 87 -8.92 16.66 -8.69
C GLU A 87 -8.27 17.56 -7.64
N GLY A 88 -6.94 17.58 -7.59
CA GLY A 88 -6.23 18.40 -6.64
C GLY A 88 -5.85 17.74 -5.33
N GLU A 89 -6.18 16.46 -5.17
CA GLU A 89 -5.87 15.72 -3.95
C GLU A 89 -4.50 15.07 -4.09
N LYS A 90 -3.47 15.77 -3.69
CA LYS A 90 -2.11 15.24 -3.76
C LYS A 90 -1.76 14.53 -2.47
N LEU A 91 -1.78 13.22 -2.53
CA LEU A 91 -1.49 12.39 -1.37
C LEU A 91 0.01 12.04 -1.36
N THR A 92 0.83 13.03 -1.01
CA THR A 92 2.28 12.84 -1.04
C THR A 92 2.77 11.89 0.05
N ASN A 93 1.90 11.54 0.98
CA ASN A 93 2.21 10.63 2.08
C ASN A 93 1.70 9.22 1.83
N LEU A 94 1.45 8.85 0.57
CA LEU A 94 0.90 7.53 0.24
C LEU A 94 1.65 6.93 -0.94
N MET A 95 2.18 5.72 -0.75
CA MET A 95 2.82 4.94 -1.79
C MET A 95 2.26 3.52 -1.78
N PHE A 96 2.47 2.80 -2.87
CA PHE A 96 1.98 1.43 -3.00
C PHE A 96 3.10 0.47 -3.34
N MET A 97 2.88 -0.81 -3.05
CA MET A 97 3.79 -1.88 -3.45
C MET A 97 2.98 -3.07 -3.95
N CYS A 98 3.50 -3.72 -4.99
CA CYS A 98 2.90 -4.96 -5.49
C CYS A 98 3.81 -6.11 -5.09
N ILE A 99 3.56 -6.68 -3.92
CA ILE A 99 4.37 -7.76 -3.39
C ILE A 99 3.54 -8.72 -2.57
N ASP A 100 4.13 -9.90 -2.32
CA ASP A 100 3.59 -10.87 -1.39
C ASP A 100 3.96 -10.44 0.03
N ALA A 101 3.00 -10.44 0.94
CA ALA A 101 3.22 -9.99 2.31
C ALA A 101 4.28 -10.82 3.04
N ARG A 102 4.58 -12.03 2.57
CA ARG A 102 5.62 -12.85 3.18
C ARG A 102 6.99 -12.22 3.04
N LEU A 103 7.15 -11.27 2.12
CA LEU A 103 8.43 -10.61 1.90
C LEU A 103 8.65 -9.40 2.80
N LEU A 104 7.68 -9.05 3.64
CA LEU A 104 7.79 -7.85 4.46
C LEU A 104 9.05 -7.80 5.31
N PRO A 105 9.51 -8.90 5.92
CA PRO A 105 10.75 -8.83 6.71
C PRO A 105 11.98 -8.46 5.89
N GLU A 106 11.95 -8.69 4.58
CA GLU A 106 13.05 -8.33 3.71
C GLU A 106 12.96 -6.90 3.20
N ILE A 107 11.84 -6.24 3.46
CA ILE A 107 11.55 -4.93 2.93
C ILE A 107 11.63 -3.85 3.99
N PHE A 108 11.20 -4.16 5.21
CA PHE A 108 11.22 -3.21 6.30
C PHE A 108 12.17 -3.65 7.39
N GLU A 109 12.91 -2.70 7.92
CA GLU A 109 13.77 -2.92 9.05
C GLU A 109 12.93 -2.95 10.33
N LYS A 110 13.42 -3.66 11.33
CA LYS A 110 12.72 -3.70 12.60
C LYS A 110 12.54 -2.28 13.13
N GLY A 111 11.32 -1.94 13.49
CA GLY A 111 11.03 -0.62 14.03
C GLY A 111 10.70 0.43 12.99
N GLU A 112 10.83 0.12 11.70
CA GLU A 112 10.50 1.09 10.67
C GLU A 112 9.00 1.31 10.52
N VAL A 113 8.21 0.27 10.72
CA VAL A 113 6.76 0.35 10.58
C VAL A 113 6.15 0.51 11.96
N GLN A 114 5.39 1.57 12.14
CA GLN A 114 4.77 1.88 13.43
C GLN A 114 3.44 1.17 13.63
N LYS A 115 2.73 0.89 12.53
CA LYS A 115 1.42 0.27 12.63
C LYS A 115 1.12 -0.51 11.36
N ILE A 116 0.50 -1.66 11.52
CA ILE A 116 0.10 -2.50 10.39
C ILE A 116 -1.41 -2.73 10.45
N TYR A 117 -2.07 -2.43 9.34
CA TYR A 117 -3.47 -2.76 9.16
C TYR A 117 -3.58 -3.98 8.27
N LEU A 118 -4.38 -4.93 8.67
CA LEU A 118 -4.68 -6.10 7.86
C LEU A 118 -6.09 -5.98 7.34
N ASN A 119 -6.24 -6.13 6.05
CA ASN A 119 -7.55 -6.10 5.45
C ASN A 119 -7.66 -7.27 4.50
N PHE A 120 -8.47 -8.26 4.87
CA PHE A 120 -8.71 -9.41 4.03
C PHE A 120 -9.97 -9.18 3.24
N SER A 121 -9.87 -9.33 1.94
CA SER A 121 -11.04 -9.18 1.08
C SER A 121 -11.86 -10.45 0.99
N ASP A 122 -11.48 -11.50 1.71
CA ASP A 122 -12.22 -12.74 1.75
C ASP A 122 -13.59 -12.52 2.35
N PRO A 123 -14.59 -13.25 1.86
CA PRO A 123 -15.94 -13.10 2.41
C PRO A 123 -16.15 -13.79 3.75
N TRP A 124 -15.12 -14.31 4.36
CA TRP A 124 -15.24 -15.01 5.64
C TRP A 124 -15.68 -14.06 6.72
N PRO A 125 -16.73 -14.38 7.46
CA PRO A 125 -17.14 -13.50 8.54
C PRO A 125 -16.06 -13.30 9.58
N LYS A 126 -15.21 -14.29 9.79
CA LYS A 126 -14.17 -14.22 10.80
C LYS A 126 -12.95 -13.46 10.37
N ALA A 127 -12.83 -13.17 9.09
CA ALA A 127 -11.62 -12.51 8.60
C ALA A 127 -11.40 -11.17 9.29
N ARG A 128 -12.46 -10.48 9.61
CA ARG A 128 -12.35 -9.18 10.24
C ARG A 128 -11.69 -9.24 11.61
N HIS A 129 -11.69 -10.39 12.23
CA HIS A 129 -11.09 -10.53 13.55
C HIS A 129 -9.57 -10.68 13.45
N ALA A 130 -9.10 -11.14 12.33
CA ALA A 130 -7.67 -11.36 12.15
C ALA A 130 -6.92 -10.09 11.84
N LYS A 131 -7.59 -9.08 11.33
CA LYS A 131 -6.89 -7.92 10.80
C LYS A 131 -6.17 -7.07 11.83
N ARG A 132 -6.36 -7.33 13.08
CA ARG A 132 -5.66 -6.58 14.10
C ARG A 132 -4.60 -7.39 14.82
N ARG A 133 -4.28 -8.57 14.31
CA ARG A 133 -3.34 -9.44 15.00
C ARG A 133 -1.94 -9.39 14.46
N LEU A 134 -1.77 -8.87 13.27
CA LEU A 134 -0.47 -8.96 12.64
C LEU A 134 0.61 -8.21 13.39
N THR A 135 0.25 -7.15 14.05
CA THR A 135 1.21 -6.31 14.74
C THR A 135 1.65 -6.85 16.09
N SER A 136 0.98 -7.84 16.56
CA SER A 136 1.27 -8.37 17.90
C SER A 136 2.63 -9.02 18.00
#